data_32bc746c11ed2993dc7226c7a69f99e2
#
_entry.id   32bc746c11ed2993dc7226c7a69f99e2
#
_cell.length_a   1.000
_cell.length_b   1.000
_cell.length_c   1.000
_cell.angle_alpha   90.00
_cell.angle_beta   90.00
_cell.angle_gamma   90.00
#
_symmetry.space_group_name_H-M   'P 1'
#
loop_
_entity.id
_entity.type
_entity.pdbx_description
1 polymer ?
#
loop_
_entity_poly.entity_id
_entity_poly.type
_entity_poly.pdbx_seq_one_letter_code
_entity_poly.pdbx_strand_id
1 'polypeptide(L)'
;MARYRPLALLKHARECGAPFILVQINYRLGAFGCAASSDLSEELGQGTREQPLGNFALVDQRNGLEWVNRHIQDFGGDASRITAFGVSAGSASVHMHLLAGETHQLFDRAIMMSGAAPVLCPLPAEFYQAEWDSLCRKSGVAAAVPAQRLEQLRRLSAETIIENSTKAALAPVGDGKLLPATWCFAEEVPRHRCKDIILGDTNVEAVIFDGLLARLSQERFHQVAQATLPRELVAELYEGFGFTQGPQPADDFRKAFRLLVGNVLFNYPNLGIAEVSSRSKVWADHVFLYHFEEPSPFQGPTQGLSYHGLCALMLHLNELDQCPEPTKKVSLHAAQVWARFAHGEQPWEPYSQHRRFMRFGPGGESGLHGVDTDTTRPSGFHGFFERHFPEAIGFVRALMEGTET
;
A
#
# COMPACT_ATOMS: atom_id res chain seq x y z
N MET A 1 -1.30 18.59 1.32
CA MET A 1 -2.45 18.49 2.24
C MET A 1 -3.73 19.16 1.71
N ALA A 2 -3.69 20.29 0.99
CA ALA A 2 -4.92 20.94 0.50
C ALA A 2 -5.78 20.06 -0.42
N ARG A 3 -5.17 19.21 -1.24
CA ARG A 3 -5.86 18.35 -2.22
C ARG A 3 -6.68 17.21 -1.62
N TYR A 4 -6.38 16.79 -0.38
CA TYR A 4 -7.08 15.72 0.33
C TYR A 4 -8.02 16.23 1.43
N ARG A 5 -8.54 17.47 1.29
CA ARG A 5 -9.57 17.99 2.21
C ARG A 5 -10.87 17.23 2.01
N PRO A 6 -11.56 16.80 3.06
CA PRO A 6 -12.73 15.92 2.89
C PRO A 6 -14.02 16.63 2.49
N LEU A 7 -14.06 17.97 2.53
CA LEU A 7 -15.31 18.73 2.45
C LEU A 7 -16.08 18.49 1.15
N ALA A 8 -15.41 18.48 0.00
CA ALA A 8 -16.09 18.27 -1.29
C ALA A 8 -16.64 16.84 -1.39
N LEU A 9 -15.88 15.84 -0.95
CA LEU A 9 -16.32 14.45 -0.88
C LEU A 9 -17.55 14.28 0.03
N LEU A 10 -17.51 14.86 1.24
CA LEU A 10 -18.62 14.77 2.21
C LEU A 10 -19.88 15.45 1.69
N LYS A 11 -19.73 16.60 1.01
CA LYS A 11 -20.86 17.29 0.35
C LYS A 11 -21.47 16.42 -0.73
N HIS A 12 -20.67 15.86 -1.62
CA HIS A 12 -21.13 14.97 -2.69
C HIS A 12 -21.82 13.72 -2.14
N ALA A 13 -21.22 13.08 -1.12
CA ALA A 13 -21.82 11.92 -0.45
C ALA A 13 -23.22 12.23 0.11
N ARG A 14 -23.39 13.41 0.73
CA ARG A 14 -24.70 13.88 1.22
C ARG A 14 -25.69 14.09 0.07
N GLU A 15 -25.26 14.71 -1.02
CA GLU A 15 -26.07 14.92 -2.23
C GLU A 15 -26.53 13.62 -2.89
N CYS A 16 -25.67 12.57 -2.81
CA CYS A 16 -26.00 11.22 -3.29
C CYS A 16 -26.83 10.38 -2.30
N GLY A 17 -27.25 10.94 -1.16
CA GLY A 17 -28.04 10.23 -0.16
C GLY A 17 -27.25 9.24 0.70
N ALA A 18 -25.91 9.30 0.67
CA ALA A 18 -25.01 8.43 1.42
C ALA A 18 -24.06 9.24 2.34
N PRO A 19 -24.57 10.06 3.28
CA PRO A 19 -23.73 10.85 4.17
C PRO A 19 -22.94 9.96 5.12
N PHE A 20 -21.69 10.34 5.41
CA PHE A 20 -20.85 9.65 6.39
C PHE A 20 -19.99 10.62 7.21
N ILE A 21 -19.47 10.16 8.33
CA ILE A 21 -18.47 10.87 9.13
C ILE A 21 -17.10 10.39 8.70
N LEU A 22 -16.21 11.32 8.35
CA LEU A 22 -14.83 11.00 8.00
C LEU A 22 -13.92 11.34 9.17
N VAL A 23 -13.17 10.34 9.64
CA VAL A 23 -12.16 10.48 10.68
C VAL A 23 -10.79 10.24 10.06
N GLN A 24 -9.90 11.23 10.18
CA GLN A 24 -8.50 11.12 9.75
C GLN A 24 -7.62 10.84 10.96
N ILE A 25 -6.92 9.72 10.92
CA ILE A 25 -6.03 9.29 12.00
C ILE A 25 -4.61 9.75 11.68
N ASN A 26 -3.96 10.44 12.62
CA ASN A 26 -2.53 10.69 12.61
C ASN A 26 -1.82 9.58 13.38
N TYR A 27 -0.63 9.18 12.89
CA TYR A 27 0.19 8.16 13.51
C TYR A 27 1.67 8.46 13.30
N ARG A 28 2.53 7.90 14.15
CA ARG A 28 3.98 8.06 14.05
C ARG A 28 4.53 7.45 12.77
N LEU A 29 5.54 8.10 12.19
CA LEU A 29 6.21 7.69 10.97
C LEU A 29 7.73 7.54 11.19
N GLY A 30 8.41 6.93 10.21
CA GLY A 30 9.87 6.76 10.22
C GLY A 30 10.35 6.05 11.49
N ALA A 31 11.48 6.48 12.03
CA ALA A 31 12.05 5.88 13.23
C ALA A 31 11.10 5.91 14.44
N PHE A 32 10.23 6.92 14.54
CA PHE A 32 9.25 6.99 15.64
C PHE A 32 8.13 5.96 15.51
N GLY A 33 7.83 5.53 14.28
CA GLY A 33 6.74 4.58 14.00
C GLY A 33 7.19 3.14 13.83
N CYS A 34 8.43 2.92 13.38
CA CYS A 34 8.88 1.61 12.93
C CYS A 34 10.21 1.15 13.55
N ALA A 35 10.83 1.92 14.48
CA ALA A 35 12.10 1.51 15.06
C ALA A 35 11.97 0.22 15.87
N ALA A 36 12.90 -0.71 15.62
CA ALA A 36 13.09 -1.90 16.44
C ALA A 36 14.59 -2.10 16.70
N SER A 37 14.95 -2.54 17.88
CA SER A 37 16.33 -2.79 18.28
C SER A 37 16.41 -3.65 19.54
N SER A 38 17.60 -4.17 19.80
CA SER A 38 17.90 -4.85 21.06
C SER A 38 17.73 -3.90 22.26
N ASP A 39 18.08 -2.63 22.13
CA ASP A 39 17.91 -1.63 23.20
C ASP A 39 16.44 -1.44 23.58
N LEU A 40 15.56 -1.31 22.59
CA LEU A 40 14.11 -1.25 22.80
C LEU A 40 13.56 -2.56 23.35
N SER A 41 14.09 -3.70 22.90
CA SER A 41 13.72 -5.02 23.40
C SER A 41 14.10 -5.21 24.86
N GLU A 42 15.26 -4.70 25.30
CA GLU A 42 15.69 -4.76 26.69
C GLU A 42 14.78 -3.90 27.60
N GLU A 43 14.34 -2.74 27.13
CA GLU A 43 13.43 -1.87 27.90
C GLU A 43 11.99 -2.41 27.93
N LEU A 44 11.46 -2.86 26.77
CA LEU A 44 10.06 -3.28 26.60
C LEU A 44 9.84 -4.77 26.85
N GLY A 45 10.91 -5.52 27.14
CA GLY A 45 10.91 -6.98 27.10
C GLY A 45 10.83 -7.48 25.65
N GLN A 46 10.40 -8.73 25.45
CA GLN A 46 10.26 -9.31 24.11
C GLN A 46 9.14 -8.66 23.28
N GLY A 47 8.54 -7.57 23.79
CA GLY A 47 7.35 -6.97 23.23
C GLY A 47 6.11 -7.84 23.44
N THR A 48 4.95 -7.23 23.52
CA THR A 48 3.65 -7.90 23.51
C THR A 48 2.88 -7.46 22.27
N ARG A 49 1.71 -8.04 22.04
CA ARG A 49 0.82 -7.62 20.99
C ARG A 49 0.32 -6.18 21.19
N GLU A 50 0.13 -5.78 22.43
CA GLU A 50 -0.28 -4.42 22.84
C GLU A 50 0.86 -3.43 22.76
N GLN A 51 2.09 -3.90 23.00
CA GLN A 51 3.33 -3.14 22.92
C GLN A 51 4.36 -3.93 22.07
N PRO A 52 4.16 -4.06 20.76
CA PRO A 52 5.07 -4.80 19.90
C PRO A 52 6.41 -4.09 19.79
N LEU A 53 7.44 -4.85 19.59
CA LEU A 53 8.76 -4.31 19.30
C LEU A 53 8.76 -3.75 17.85
N GLY A 54 8.90 -2.43 17.73
CA GLY A 54 8.61 -1.76 16.46
C GLY A 54 7.09 -1.63 16.24
N ASN A 55 6.64 -1.45 15.02
CA ASN A 55 5.22 -1.39 14.66
C ASN A 55 4.38 -0.34 15.43
N PHE A 56 5.02 0.67 16.03
CA PHE A 56 4.33 1.72 16.80
C PHE A 56 3.35 2.51 15.93
N ALA A 57 3.62 2.64 14.63
CA ALA A 57 2.71 3.25 13.67
C ALA A 57 1.37 2.49 13.59
N LEU A 58 1.42 1.16 13.53
CA LEU A 58 0.22 0.30 13.51
C LEU A 58 -0.51 0.33 14.86
N VAL A 59 0.22 0.42 15.97
CA VAL A 59 -0.39 0.61 17.31
C VAL A 59 -1.13 1.94 17.39
N ASP A 60 -0.54 3.02 16.90
CA ASP A 60 -1.21 4.33 16.87
C ASP A 60 -2.49 4.28 16.03
N GLN A 61 -2.45 3.64 14.87
CA GLN A 61 -3.62 3.45 14.00
C GLN A 61 -4.70 2.60 14.70
N ARG A 62 -4.31 1.51 15.36
CA ARG A 62 -5.23 0.68 16.15
C ARG A 62 -5.90 1.50 17.24
N ASN A 63 -5.13 2.25 18.01
CA ASN A 63 -5.66 3.11 19.07
C ASN A 63 -6.66 4.15 18.52
N GLY A 64 -6.38 4.70 17.32
CA GLY A 64 -7.31 5.57 16.61
C GLY A 64 -8.61 4.87 16.23
N LEU A 65 -8.53 3.64 15.68
CA LEU A 65 -9.71 2.83 15.33
C LEU A 65 -10.52 2.45 16.57
N GLU A 66 -9.85 2.08 17.68
CA GLU A 66 -10.50 1.81 18.95
C GLU A 66 -11.22 3.04 19.52
N TRP A 67 -10.59 4.22 19.40
CA TRP A 67 -11.21 5.47 19.80
C TRP A 67 -12.48 5.72 18.97
N VAL A 68 -12.44 5.52 17.65
CA VAL A 68 -13.61 5.66 16.79
C VAL A 68 -14.72 4.70 17.24
N ASN A 69 -14.41 3.42 17.48
CA ASN A 69 -15.41 2.44 17.94
C ASN A 69 -16.09 2.87 19.24
N ARG A 70 -15.35 3.47 20.19
CA ARG A 70 -15.87 3.87 21.49
C ARG A 70 -16.69 5.16 21.45
N HIS A 71 -16.33 6.10 20.57
CA HIS A 71 -16.80 7.47 20.65
C HIS A 71 -17.59 7.97 19.45
N ILE A 72 -17.63 7.25 18.33
CA ILE A 72 -18.23 7.78 17.11
C ILE A 72 -19.75 8.04 17.27
N GLN A 73 -20.41 7.36 18.21
CA GLN A 73 -21.82 7.59 18.52
C GLN A 73 -22.06 9.00 19.09
N ASP A 74 -21.13 9.57 19.83
CA ASP A 74 -21.20 10.93 20.37
C ASP A 74 -21.21 11.99 19.26
N PHE A 75 -20.75 11.61 18.07
CA PHE A 75 -20.72 12.42 16.85
C PHE A 75 -21.88 12.10 15.89
N GLY A 76 -22.84 11.24 16.30
CA GLY A 76 -23.95 10.80 15.46
C GLY A 76 -23.60 9.66 14.48
N GLY A 77 -22.44 9.02 14.64
CA GLY A 77 -22.01 7.86 13.86
C GLY A 77 -22.52 6.54 14.41
N ASP A 78 -22.25 5.47 13.68
CA ASP A 78 -22.63 4.11 14.02
C ASP A 78 -21.38 3.21 14.07
N ALA A 79 -20.98 2.79 15.27
CA ALA A 79 -19.82 1.92 15.50
C ALA A 79 -19.98 0.50 14.89
N SER A 80 -21.18 0.11 14.47
CA SER A 80 -21.41 -1.14 13.74
C SER A 80 -21.21 -1.01 12.22
N ARG A 81 -20.88 0.19 11.73
CA ARG A 81 -20.73 0.49 10.30
C ARG A 81 -19.47 1.31 10.03
N ILE A 82 -18.33 0.80 10.43
CA ILE A 82 -17.03 1.46 10.21
C ILE A 82 -16.39 0.91 8.94
N THR A 83 -15.97 1.82 8.05
CA THR A 83 -15.18 1.50 6.86
C THR A 83 -13.78 2.10 7.03
N ALA A 84 -12.76 1.24 7.09
CA ALA A 84 -11.38 1.68 7.03
C ALA A 84 -10.95 1.89 5.58
N PHE A 85 -10.28 3.00 5.26
CA PHE A 85 -9.77 3.20 3.91
C PHE A 85 -8.41 3.89 3.91
N GLY A 86 -7.64 3.63 2.86
CA GLY A 86 -6.33 4.23 2.70
C GLY A 86 -5.81 4.12 1.28
N VAL A 87 -4.80 4.93 0.98
CA VAL A 87 -4.06 4.88 -0.29
C VAL A 87 -2.59 4.58 -0.01
N SER A 88 -1.95 3.78 -0.89
CA SER A 88 -0.52 3.49 -0.78
C SER A 88 -0.16 2.85 0.58
N ALA A 89 0.72 3.46 1.35
CA ALA A 89 1.06 3.05 2.71
C ALA A 89 -0.16 2.94 3.64
N GLY A 90 -1.18 3.81 3.45
CA GLY A 90 -2.44 3.72 4.18
C GLY A 90 -3.25 2.50 3.79
N SER A 91 -3.26 2.12 2.51
CA SER A 91 -3.86 0.89 2.02
C SER A 91 -3.15 -0.34 2.57
N ALA A 92 -1.82 -0.35 2.52
CA ALA A 92 -1.01 -1.41 3.13
C ALA A 92 -1.27 -1.53 4.64
N SER A 93 -1.44 -0.41 5.35
CA SER A 93 -1.81 -0.41 6.77
C SER A 93 -3.18 -1.06 7.02
N VAL A 94 -4.19 -0.75 6.21
CA VAL A 94 -5.51 -1.41 6.30
C VAL A 94 -5.37 -2.92 6.13
N HIS A 95 -4.58 -3.35 5.14
CA HIS A 95 -4.30 -4.77 4.92
C HIS A 95 -3.57 -5.41 6.13
N MET A 96 -2.58 -4.74 6.69
CA MET A 96 -1.88 -5.22 7.88
C MET A 96 -2.80 -5.33 9.10
N HIS A 97 -3.76 -4.44 9.25
CA HIS A 97 -4.78 -4.57 10.29
C HIS A 97 -5.68 -5.79 10.07
N LEU A 98 -5.96 -6.19 8.85
CA LEU A 98 -6.65 -7.45 8.56
C LEU A 98 -5.80 -8.68 8.90
N LEU A 99 -4.47 -8.60 8.76
CA LEU A 99 -3.52 -9.66 9.13
C LEU A 99 -3.27 -9.77 10.65
N ALA A 100 -3.39 -8.67 11.38
CA ALA A 100 -2.95 -8.55 12.77
C ALA A 100 -3.88 -9.20 13.82
N GLY A 101 -4.87 -9.97 13.43
CA GLY A 101 -5.72 -10.70 14.37
C GLY A 101 -6.76 -9.84 15.10
N GLU A 102 -6.49 -9.22 16.22
CA GLU A 102 -7.52 -8.53 17.03
C GLU A 102 -7.99 -7.19 16.47
N THR A 103 -7.14 -6.47 15.73
CA THR A 103 -7.49 -5.18 15.12
C THR A 103 -8.58 -5.27 14.06
N HIS A 104 -8.78 -6.45 13.50
CA HIS A 104 -9.80 -6.69 12.48
C HIS A 104 -11.24 -6.73 13.03
N GLN A 105 -11.42 -6.61 14.34
CA GLN A 105 -12.75 -6.41 14.93
C GLN A 105 -13.19 -4.94 14.93
N LEU A 106 -12.35 -4.01 14.47
CA LEU A 106 -12.56 -2.59 14.60
C LEU A 106 -13.24 -1.92 13.39
N PHE A 107 -13.39 -2.63 12.28
CA PHE A 107 -14.10 -2.14 11.10
C PHE A 107 -14.79 -3.25 10.33
N ASP A 108 -15.87 -2.89 9.64
CA ASP A 108 -16.76 -3.83 8.94
C ASP A 108 -16.44 -3.96 7.46
N ARG A 109 -15.83 -2.90 6.90
CA ARG A 109 -15.48 -2.79 5.48
C ARG A 109 -14.12 -2.17 5.31
N ALA A 110 -13.48 -2.47 4.20
CA ALA A 110 -12.21 -1.88 3.83
C ALA A 110 -12.23 -1.35 2.39
N ILE A 111 -11.53 -0.22 2.16
CA ILE A 111 -11.23 0.27 0.82
C ILE A 111 -9.73 0.47 0.72
N MET A 112 -9.08 -0.36 -0.08
CA MET A 112 -7.64 -0.43 -0.24
C MET A 112 -7.25 0.10 -1.63
N MET A 113 -6.68 1.31 -1.67
CA MET A 113 -6.34 2.00 -2.92
C MET A 113 -4.84 1.98 -3.15
N SER A 114 -4.40 1.41 -4.27
CA SER A 114 -3.00 1.41 -4.70
C SER A 114 -2.03 0.92 -3.62
N GLY A 115 -2.29 -0.26 -3.04
CA GLY A 115 -1.38 -0.85 -2.08
C GLY A 115 -1.97 -2.01 -1.27
N ALA A 116 -1.10 -2.95 -0.98
CA ALA A 116 -1.31 -4.05 -0.05
C ALA A 116 -0.03 -4.22 0.78
N ALA A 117 0.02 -5.19 1.68
CA ALA A 117 1.21 -5.42 2.52
C ALA A 117 2.55 -5.48 1.76
N PRO A 118 2.66 -6.01 0.53
CA PRO A 118 3.93 -6.01 -0.23
C PRO A 118 4.53 -4.64 -0.51
N VAL A 119 3.72 -3.58 -0.56
CA VAL A 119 4.23 -2.20 -0.75
C VAL A 119 5.10 -1.74 0.42
N LEU A 120 4.74 -2.17 1.63
CA LEU A 120 5.47 -1.93 2.87
C LEU A 120 5.79 -3.27 3.53
N CYS A 121 6.42 -4.16 2.80
CA CYS A 121 6.64 -5.53 3.26
C CYS A 121 7.36 -5.55 4.61
N PRO A 122 6.84 -6.28 5.59
CA PRO A 122 7.52 -6.44 6.88
C PRO A 122 8.95 -6.91 6.68
N LEU A 123 9.89 -6.22 7.32
CA LEU A 123 11.31 -6.53 7.27
C LEU A 123 11.74 -7.27 8.54
N PRO A 124 12.80 -8.08 8.49
CA PRO A 124 13.27 -8.80 9.65
C PRO A 124 13.90 -7.88 10.70
N ALA A 125 13.92 -8.30 11.96
CA ALA A 125 14.42 -7.49 13.07
C ALA A 125 15.88 -7.06 12.90
N GLU A 126 16.69 -7.88 12.25
CA GLU A 126 18.12 -7.61 11.98
C GLU A 126 18.31 -6.37 11.09
N PHE A 127 17.40 -6.14 10.15
CA PHE A 127 17.41 -4.92 9.33
C PHE A 127 17.25 -3.68 10.21
N TYR A 128 16.28 -3.70 11.12
CA TYR A 128 16.01 -2.57 12.02
C TYR A 128 17.13 -2.36 13.05
N GLN A 129 17.83 -3.40 13.46
CA GLN A 129 19.00 -3.26 14.31
C GLN A 129 20.12 -2.50 13.60
N ALA A 130 20.38 -2.79 12.33
CA ALA A 130 21.38 -2.08 11.55
C ALA A 130 21.01 -0.59 11.38
N GLU A 131 19.72 -0.29 11.13
CA GLU A 131 19.19 1.07 11.03
C GLU A 131 19.31 1.82 12.38
N TRP A 132 19.02 1.15 13.48
CA TRP A 132 19.19 1.69 14.83
C TRP A 132 20.65 2.04 15.14
N ASP A 133 21.57 1.15 14.83
CA ASP A 133 23.00 1.37 15.04
C ASP A 133 23.51 2.53 14.16
N SER A 134 22.98 2.65 12.95
CA SER A 134 23.26 3.79 12.06
C SER A 134 22.74 5.09 12.62
N LEU A 135 21.52 5.13 13.13
CA LEU A 135 20.92 6.29 13.78
C LEU A 135 21.76 6.72 15.00
N CYS A 136 22.11 5.79 15.88
CA CYS A 136 22.95 6.08 17.06
C CYS A 136 24.30 6.69 16.63
N ARG A 137 24.98 6.07 15.68
CA ARG A 137 26.28 6.55 15.18
C ARG A 137 26.20 7.95 14.57
N LYS A 138 25.23 8.20 13.69
CA LYS A 138 25.04 9.50 13.04
C LYS A 138 24.65 10.58 14.03
N SER A 139 23.94 10.22 15.09
CA SER A 139 23.50 11.13 16.16
C SER A 139 24.53 11.33 17.28
N GLY A 140 25.72 10.73 17.18
CA GLY A 140 26.75 10.83 18.21
C GLY A 140 26.43 10.11 19.51
N VAL A 141 25.49 9.17 19.49
CA VAL A 141 25.08 8.36 20.65
C VAL A 141 26.02 7.15 20.74
N ALA A 142 26.91 7.15 21.71
CA ALA A 142 27.98 6.16 21.86
C ALA A 142 27.96 5.40 23.20
N ALA A 143 26.90 5.54 24.02
CA ALA A 143 26.82 4.84 25.29
C ALA A 143 26.84 3.32 25.10
N ALA A 144 27.62 2.62 25.91
CA ALA A 144 27.74 1.17 25.83
C ALA A 144 26.50 0.43 26.38
N VAL A 145 25.76 1.07 27.31
CA VAL A 145 24.59 0.51 27.97
C VAL A 145 23.30 0.89 27.22
N PRO A 146 22.44 -0.08 26.85
CA PRO A 146 21.20 0.16 26.11
C PRO A 146 20.32 1.27 26.70
N ALA A 147 20.05 1.23 28.00
CA ALA A 147 19.22 2.25 28.66
C ALA A 147 19.81 3.65 28.54
N GLN A 148 21.14 3.79 28.58
CA GLN A 148 21.80 5.09 28.39
C GLN A 148 21.74 5.56 26.93
N ARG A 149 21.82 4.64 25.94
CA ARG A 149 21.61 4.99 24.52
C ARG A 149 20.21 5.52 24.30
N LEU A 150 19.19 4.84 24.82
CA LEU A 150 17.80 5.28 24.75
C LEU A 150 17.60 6.66 25.37
N GLU A 151 18.18 6.89 26.57
CA GLU A 151 18.11 8.19 27.25
C GLU A 151 18.79 9.29 26.41
N GLN A 152 19.94 9.02 25.83
CA GLN A 152 20.64 9.97 24.96
C GLN A 152 19.81 10.29 23.71
N LEU A 153 19.24 9.29 23.03
CA LEU A 153 18.37 9.50 21.87
C LEU A 153 17.11 10.31 22.22
N ARG A 154 16.49 10.06 23.39
CA ARG A 154 15.32 10.78 23.86
C ARG A 154 15.58 12.26 24.20
N ARG A 155 16.83 12.65 24.39
CA ARG A 155 17.25 14.04 24.59
C ARG A 155 17.47 14.81 23.30
N LEU A 156 17.55 14.12 22.17
CA LEU A 156 17.69 14.76 20.86
C LEU A 156 16.37 15.38 20.41
N SER A 157 16.45 16.39 19.56
CA SER A 157 15.26 16.93 18.91
C SER A 157 14.68 15.92 17.91
N ALA A 158 13.40 16.01 17.64
CA ALA A 158 12.75 15.16 16.62
C ALA A 158 13.38 15.36 15.24
N GLU A 159 13.77 16.60 14.91
CA GLU A 159 14.43 16.96 13.67
C GLU A 159 15.76 16.21 13.53
N THR A 160 16.59 16.19 14.58
CA THR A 160 17.88 15.46 14.57
C THR A 160 17.68 13.96 14.34
N ILE A 161 16.66 13.36 14.98
CA ILE A 161 16.34 11.95 14.78
C ILE A 161 15.91 11.70 13.32
N ILE A 162 15.04 12.55 12.78
CA ILE A 162 14.56 12.43 11.39
C ILE A 162 15.71 12.57 10.38
N GLU A 163 16.58 13.55 10.56
CA GLU A 163 17.72 13.81 9.67
C GLU A 163 18.73 12.66 9.66
N ASN A 164 18.92 12.00 10.80
CA ASN A 164 19.86 10.89 10.96
C ASN A 164 19.25 9.52 10.67
N SER A 165 17.92 9.44 10.56
CA SER A 165 17.22 8.21 10.19
C SER A 165 17.30 7.96 8.69
N THR A 166 17.27 6.70 8.29
CA THR A 166 17.12 6.35 6.87
C THR A 166 15.66 6.37 6.45
N LYS A 167 15.43 6.61 5.16
CA LYS A 167 14.07 6.53 4.58
C LYS A 167 13.55 5.11 4.48
N ALA A 168 14.42 4.11 4.56
CA ALA A 168 14.05 2.71 4.49
C ALA A 168 13.29 2.22 5.74
N ALA A 169 13.41 2.92 6.87
CA ALA A 169 12.70 2.60 8.12
C ALA A 169 11.19 2.98 8.09
N LEU A 170 10.53 2.86 6.94
CA LEU A 170 9.09 3.11 6.80
C LEU A 170 8.24 1.84 6.83
N ALA A 171 8.87 0.67 6.64
CA ALA A 171 8.17 -0.60 6.65
C ALA A 171 7.95 -1.11 8.09
N PRO A 172 6.90 -1.91 8.33
CA PRO A 172 6.69 -2.53 9.63
C PRO A 172 7.66 -3.69 9.87
N VAL A 173 7.80 -4.07 11.14
CA VAL A 173 8.63 -5.21 11.57
C VAL A 173 7.81 -6.50 11.46
N GLY A 174 8.37 -7.51 10.80
CA GLY A 174 7.85 -8.88 10.82
C GLY A 174 8.23 -9.55 12.15
N ASP A 175 7.47 -9.25 13.21
CA ASP A 175 7.77 -9.66 14.58
C ASP A 175 7.19 -11.04 14.96
N GLY A 176 6.39 -11.63 14.07
CA GLY A 176 5.68 -12.88 14.34
C GLY A 176 4.63 -12.81 15.44
N LYS A 177 4.32 -11.61 15.94
CA LYS A 177 3.34 -11.33 17.01
C LYS A 177 2.19 -10.49 16.52
N LEU A 178 2.46 -9.26 16.12
CA LEU A 178 1.47 -8.37 15.51
C LEU A 178 1.32 -8.70 14.03
N LEU A 179 2.43 -8.90 13.33
CA LEU A 179 2.46 -9.25 11.93
C LEU A 179 3.20 -10.58 11.70
N PRO A 180 2.81 -11.36 10.68
CA PRO A 180 3.59 -12.53 10.27
C PRO A 180 5.05 -12.15 10.02
N ALA A 181 5.98 -13.05 10.39
CA ALA A 181 7.41 -12.84 10.16
C ALA A 181 7.74 -12.75 8.67
N THR A 182 6.99 -13.47 7.84
CA THR A 182 7.05 -13.40 6.38
C THR A 182 5.66 -13.19 5.84
N TRP A 183 5.51 -12.29 4.89
CA TRP A 183 4.25 -12.10 4.21
C TRP A 183 4.15 -13.02 2.98
N CYS A 184 3.06 -13.74 2.88
CA CYS A 184 2.65 -14.46 1.68
C CYS A 184 1.14 -14.20 1.44
N PHE A 185 0.60 -14.63 0.30
CA PHE A 185 -0.84 -14.71 0.12
C PHE A 185 -1.38 -15.82 1.02
N ALA A 186 -1.52 -15.50 2.33
CA ALA A 186 -1.92 -16.48 3.31
C ALA A 186 -3.30 -17.02 2.99
N GLU A 187 -3.42 -18.33 2.92
CA GLU A 187 -4.70 -19.02 2.84
C GLU A 187 -5.43 -19.01 4.18
N GLU A 188 -4.71 -18.72 5.26
CA GLU A 188 -5.25 -18.58 6.61
C GLU A 188 -4.95 -17.20 7.16
N VAL A 189 -5.96 -16.39 7.36
CA VAL A 189 -5.92 -15.16 8.16
C VAL A 189 -6.81 -15.33 9.39
N PRO A 190 -6.48 -14.66 10.50
CA PRO A 190 -7.35 -14.66 11.66
C PRO A 190 -8.77 -14.20 11.27
N ARG A 191 -9.80 -14.82 11.84
CA ARG A 191 -11.18 -14.38 11.61
C ARG A 191 -11.34 -12.92 11.99
N HIS A 192 -11.93 -12.13 11.10
CA HIS A 192 -12.17 -10.72 11.31
C HIS A 192 -13.61 -10.32 10.94
N ARG A 193 -14.02 -9.14 11.40
CA ARG A 193 -15.36 -8.61 11.21
C ARG A 193 -15.58 -8.02 9.81
N CYS A 194 -14.51 -7.68 9.11
CA CYS A 194 -14.57 -7.11 7.77
C CYS A 194 -15.15 -8.10 6.78
N LYS A 195 -16.31 -7.76 6.21
CA LYS A 195 -17.06 -8.62 5.29
C LYS A 195 -16.82 -8.29 3.83
N ASP A 196 -16.63 -7.01 3.53
CA ASP A 196 -16.56 -6.49 2.18
C ASP A 196 -15.30 -5.66 2.00
N ILE A 197 -14.57 -5.91 0.93
CA ILE A 197 -13.34 -5.19 0.59
C ILE A 197 -13.42 -4.68 -0.85
N ILE A 198 -13.30 -3.36 -1.05
CA ILE A 198 -12.91 -2.80 -2.34
C ILE A 198 -11.38 -2.71 -2.35
N LEU A 199 -10.74 -3.22 -3.38
CA LEU A 199 -9.32 -3.06 -3.59
C LEU A 199 -9.01 -2.82 -5.06
N GLY A 200 -7.96 -2.07 -5.32
CA GLY A 200 -7.56 -1.78 -6.69
C GLY A 200 -6.38 -0.82 -6.77
N ASP A 201 -6.11 -0.40 -7.97
CA ASP A 201 -4.89 0.29 -8.34
C ASP A 201 -5.10 1.24 -9.52
N THR A 202 -4.01 1.91 -9.92
CA THR A 202 -3.93 2.76 -11.09
C THR A 202 -3.09 2.10 -12.18
N ASN A 203 -3.15 2.65 -13.39
CA ASN A 203 -2.46 2.05 -14.54
C ASN A 203 -0.92 2.15 -14.44
N VAL A 204 -0.40 3.24 -13.85
CA VAL A 204 1.06 3.49 -13.75
C VAL A 204 1.47 3.72 -12.29
N GLU A 205 1.45 2.66 -11.50
CA GLU A 205 1.76 2.73 -10.07
C GLU A 205 3.22 3.12 -9.80
N ALA A 206 4.16 2.54 -10.51
CA ALA A 206 5.59 2.67 -10.21
C ALA A 206 6.21 4.02 -10.59
N VAL A 207 5.44 5.00 -11.02
CA VAL A 207 5.93 6.37 -11.26
C VAL A 207 6.55 7.01 -10.01
N ILE A 208 6.13 6.60 -8.83
CA ILE A 208 6.70 7.05 -7.55
C ILE A 208 8.17 6.62 -7.35
N PHE A 209 8.62 5.63 -8.10
CA PHE A 209 10.00 5.13 -8.09
C PHE A 209 10.87 5.73 -9.20
N ASP A 210 10.41 6.73 -9.94
CA ASP A 210 11.21 7.39 -10.98
C ASP A 210 12.51 8.02 -10.42
N GLY A 211 12.48 8.48 -9.18
CA GLY A 211 13.68 8.98 -8.50
C GLY A 211 14.72 7.87 -8.23
N LEU A 212 14.28 6.65 -7.97
CA LEU A 212 15.12 5.46 -7.90
C LEU A 212 15.65 5.11 -9.28
N LEU A 213 14.76 5.02 -10.26
CA LEU A 213 15.09 4.68 -11.65
C LEU A 213 16.12 5.65 -12.26
N ALA A 214 16.05 6.93 -11.92
CA ALA A 214 17.03 7.92 -12.38
C ALA A 214 18.47 7.67 -11.87
N ARG A 215 18.62 6.91 -10.79
CA ARG A 215 19.92 6.51 -10.20
C ARG A 215 20.31 5.08 -10.54
N LEU A 216 19.39 4.28 -11.05
CA LEU A 216 19.61 2.88 -11.40
C LEU A 216 20.11 2.78 -12.85
N SER A 217 21.36 2.36 -13.05
CA SER A 217 21.83 2.04 -14.41
C SER A 217 21.24 0.72 -14.89
N GLN A 218 21.08 0.58 -16.23
CA GLN A 218 20.62 -0.67 -16.83
C GLN A 218 21.57 -1.82 -16.48
N GLU A 219 22.88 -1.56 -16.47
CA GLU A 219 23.90 -2.54 -16.09
C GLU A 219 23.65 -3.05 -14.64
N ARG A 220 23.42 -2.13 -13.70
CA ARG A 220 23.12 -2.51 -12.31
C ARG A 220 21.85 -3.32 -12.21
N PHE A 221 20.80 -2.95 -12.95
CA PHE A 221 19.55 -3.73 -13.02
C PHE A 221 19.82 -5.17 -13.47
N HIS A 222 20.60 -5.36 -14.53
CA HIS A 222 20.95 -6.69 -15.04
C HIS A 222 21.80 -7.49 -14.04
N GLN A 223 22.78 -6.84 -13.37
CA GLN A 223 23.59 -7.49 -12.33
C GLN A 223 22.72 -7.99 -11.18
N VAL A 224 21.79 -7.18 -10.69
CA VAL A 224 20.87 -7.57 -9.60
C VAL A 224 19.96 -8.72 -10.08
N ALA A 225 19.40 -8.64 -11.28
CA ALA A 225 18.57 -9.70 -11.83
C ALA A 225 19.32 -11.04 -11.90
N GLN A 226 20.56 -11.04 -12.39
CA GLN A 226 21.39 -12.23 -12.48
C GLN A 226 21.84 -12.78 -11.11
N ALA A 227 21.96 -11.90 -10.11
CA ALA A 227 22.38 -12.28 -8.77
C ALA A 227 21.25 -12.85 -7.91
N THR A 228 20.00 -12.43 -8.17
CA THR A 228 18.84 -12.74 -7.31
C THR A 228 17.86 -13.71 -7.91
N LEU A 229 17.84 -13.85 -9.25
CA LEU A 229 16.86 -14.70 -9.95
C LEU A 229 17.52 -15.89 -10.64
N PRO A 230 16.85 -17.06 -10.69
CA PRO A 230 17.25 -18.15 -11.56
C PRO A 230 17.33 -17.72 -13.02
N ARG A 231 18.27 -18.30 -13.77
CA ARG A 231 18.55 -17.90 -15.17
C ARG A 231 17.32 -17.98 -16.06
N GLU A 232 16.52 -19.05 -15.91
CA GLU A 232 15.29 -19.27 -16.68
C GLU A 232 14.26 -18.17 -16.37
N LEU A 233 14.18 -17.75 -15.10
CA LEU A 233 13.26 -16.72 -14.67
C LEU A 233 13.68 -15.33 -15.16
N VAL A 234 14.97 -15.04 -15.26
CA VAL A 234 15.47 -13.80 -15.88
C VAL A 234 15.01 -13.70 -17.32
N ALA A 235 15.09 -14.80 -18.09
CA ALA A 235 14.66 -14.81 -19.49
C ALA A 235 13.15 -14.58 -19.60
N GLU A 236 12.32 -15.27 -18.83
CA GLU A 236 10.86 -15.13 -18.82
C GLU A 236 10.45 -13.70 -18.38
N LEU A 237 11.10 -13.14 -17.36
CA LEU A 237 10.86 -11.76 -16.90
C LEU A 237 11.22 -10.75 -18.01
N TYR A 238 12.36 -10.92 -18.66
CA TYR A 238 12.79 -9.99 -19.72
C TYR A 238 11.83 -9.99 -20.90
N GLU A 239 11.45 -11.16 -21.37
CA GLU A 239 10.47 -11.31 -22.47
C GLU A 239 9.11 -10.72 -22.07
N GLY A 240 8.61 -11.07 -20.88
CA GLY A 240 7.30 -10.63 -20.40
C GLY A 240 7.18 -9.14 -20.22
N PHE A 241 8.20 -8.48 -19.66
CA PHE A 241 8.17 -7.05 -19.34
C PHE A 241 8.83 -6.15 -20.37
N GLY A 242 9.44 -6.70 -21.41
CA GLY A 242 10.06 -5.94 -22.50
C GLY A 242 11.47 -5.43 -22.18
N PHE A 243 12.21 -6.14 -21.31
CA PHE A 243 13.64 -5.88 -21.14
C PHE A 243 14.47 -6.61 -22.22
N THR A 244 15.61 -6.02 -22.55
CA THR A 244 16.60 -6.66 -23.43
C THR A 244 17.81 -7.09 -22.61
N GLN A 245 18.59 -8.07 -23.13
CA GLN A 245 19.83 -8.49 -22.46
C GLN A 245 20.98 -7.49 -22.60
N GLY A 246 20.80 -6.46 -23.40
CA GLY A 246 21.76 -5.41 -23.66
C GLY A 246 21.15 -4.02 -23.49
N PRO A 247 21.90 -2.96 -23.80
CA PRO A 247 21.38 -1.60 -23.74
C PRO A 247 20.12 -1.42 -24.56
N GLN A 248 19.12 -0.76 -23.99
CA GLN A 248 17.88 -0.38 -24.68
C GLN A 248 17.61 1.13 -24.49
N PRO A 249 16.74 1.75 -25.34
CA PRO A 249 16.37 3.14 -25.19
C PRO A 249 15.86 3.44 -23.78
N ALA A 250 16.25 4.57 -23.22
CA ALA A 250 15.93 4.93 -21.83
C ALA A 250 14.41 4.95 -21.55
N ASP A 251 13.61 5.37 -22.53
CA ASP A 251 12.15 5.41 -22.37
C ASP A 251 11.54 4.01 -22.37
N ASP A 252 12.08 3.08 -23.16
CA ASP A 252 11.60 1.69 -23.19
C ASP A 252 11.99 0.97 -21.89
N PHE A 253 13.22 1.20 -21.40
CA PHE A 253 13.65 0.69 -20.10
C PHE A 253 12.76 1.22 -18.96
N ARG A 254 12.44 2.53 -18.99
CA ARG A 254 11.54 3.15 -18.00
C ARG A 254 10.15 2.54 -18.02
N LYS A 255 9.58 2.30 -19.20
CA LYS A 255 8.26 1.64 -19.35
C LYS A 255 8.30 0.23 -18.79
N ALA A 256 9.29 -0.58 -19.18
CA ALA A 256 9.48 -1.94 -18.70
C ALA A 256 9.64 -1.98 -17.16
N PHE A 257 10.48 -1.10 -16.60
CA PHE A 257 10.68 -0.99 -15.17
C PHE A 257 9.40 -0.63 -14.42
N ARG A 258 8.67 0.41 -14.88
CA ARG A 258 7.41 0.81 -14.27
C ARG A 258 6.37 -0.31 -14.33
N LEU A 259 6.32 -1.04 -15.44
CA LEU A 259 5.41 -2.16 -15.61
C LEU A 259 5.75 -3.29 -14.63
N LEU A 260 7.01 -3.69 -14.54
CA LEU A 260 7.47 -4.73 -13.61
C LEU A 260 7.19 -4.34 -12.15
N VAL A 261 7.71 -3.20 -11.70
CA VAL A 261 7.61 -2.77 -10.29
C VAL A 261 6.15 -2.48 -9.91
N GLY A 262 5.37 -1.90 -10.82
CA GLY A 262 3.94 -1.66 -10.63
C GLY A 262 3.18 -2.97 -10.42
N ASN A 263 3.46 -3.99 -11.24
CA ASN A 263 2.83 -5.29 -11.08
C ASN A 263 3.27 -5.99 -9.78
N VAL A 264 4.56 -6.01 -9.47
CA VAL A 264 5.07 -6.71 -8.28
C VAL A 264 4.53 -6.10 -6.99
N LEU A 265 4.50 -4.77 -6.88
CA LEU A 265 4.18 -4.12 -5.61
C LEU A 265 2.68 -3.79 -5.45
N PHE A 266 1.94 -3.62 -6.53
CA PHE A 266 0.57 -3.11 -6.48
C PHE A 266 -0.44 -4.03 -7.16
N ASN A 267 -0.30 -4.26 -8.46
CA ASN A 267 -1.36 -4.90 -9.25
C ASN A 267 -1.56 -6.37 -8.90
N TYR A 268 -0.46 -7.15 -8.91
CA TYR A 268 -0.56 -8.58 -8.60
C TYR A 268 -0.95 -8.85 -7.13
N PRO A 269 -0.44 -8.13 -6.12
CA PRO A 269 -0.93 -8.28 -4.75
C PRO A 269 -2.44 -8.09 -4.60
N ASN A 270 -3.02 -7.09 -5.27
CA ASN A 270 -4.47 -6.89 -5.25
C ASN A 270 -5.21 -8.06 -5.90
N LEU A 271 -4.74 -8.50 -7.05
CA LEU A 271 -5.33 -9.65 -7.75
C LEU A 271 -5.19 -10.93 -6.92
N GLY A 272 -4.01 -11.17 -6.32
CA GLY A 272 -3.76 -12.33 -5.47
C GLY A 272 -4.72 -12.40 -4.26
N ILE A 273 -4.97 -11.26 -3.59
CA ILE A 273 -5.96 -11.18 -2.52
C ILE A 273 -7.36 -11.53 -3.04
N ALA A 274 -7.75 -11.01 -4.21
CA ALA A 274 -9.06 -11.30 -4.80
C ALA A 274 -9.19 -12.78 -5.19
N GLU A 275 -8.13 -13.39 -5.75
CA GLU A 275 -8.10 -14.82 -6.10
C GLU A 275 -8.20 -15.73 -4.86
N VAL A 276 -7.40 -15.48 -3.83
CA VAL A 276 -7.45 -16.27 -2.58
C VAL A 276 -8.82 -16.13 -1.92
N SER A 277 -9.35 -14.92 -1.83
CA SER A 277 -10.67 -14.67 -1.24
C SER A 277 -11.81 -15.36 -2.04
N SER A 278 -11.68 -15.43 -3.36
CA SER A 278 -12.70 -16.10 -4.20
C SER A 278 -12.76 -17.60 -3.95
N ARG A 279 -11.62 -18.23 -3.59
CA ARG A 279 -11.51 -19.66 -3.32
C ARG A 279 -11.88 -20.03 -1.88
N SER A 280 -11.48 -19.23 -0.92
CA SER A 280 -11.51 -19.61 0.50
C SER A 280 -12.31 -18.67 1.41
N LYS A 281 -12.73 -17.51 0.90
CA LYS A 281 -13.38 -16.42 1.68
C LYS A 281 -12.60 -16.02 2.95
N VAL A 282 -11.28 -16.16 2.91
CA VAL A 282 -10.40 -15.95 4.06
C VAL A 282 -10.30 -14.47 4.41
N TRP A 283 -10.24 -13.61 3.39
CA TRP A 283 -10.03 -12.17 3.57
C TRP A 283 -11.31 -11.38 3.76
N ALA A 284 -12.41 -11.81 3.09
CA ALA A 284 -13.71 -11.19 3.17
C ALA A 284 -14.78 -12.12 2.56
N ASP A 285 -16.05 -11.87 2.87
CA ASP A 285 -17.17 -12.53 2.20
C ASP A 285 -17.23 -12.12 0.72
N HIS A 286 -16.95 -10.83 0.45
CA HIS A 286 -16.92 -10.27 -0.90
C HIS A 286 -15.70 -9.36 -1.11
N VAL A 287 -15.05 -9.58 -2.23
CA VAL A 287 -13.96 -8.72 -2.72
C VAL A 287 -14.39 -8.10 -4.04
N PHE A 288 -14.21 -6.78 -4.15
CA PHE A 288 -14.55 -5.97 -5.30
C PHE A 288 -13.28 -5.35 -5.85
N LEU A 289 -12.85 -5.80 -7.03
CA LEU A 289 -11.63 -5.33 -7.66
C LEU A 289 -11.92 -4.14 -8.59
N TYR A 290 -11.04 -3.13 -8.59
CA TYR A 290 -11.12 -2.03 -9.56
C TYR A 290 -9.76 -1.68 -10.16
N HIS A 291 -9.80 -1.02 -11.34
CA HIS A 291 -8.68 -0.33 -11.96
C HIS A 291 -9.07 1.09 -12.30
N PHE A 292 -8.25 2.05 -11.89
CA PHE A 292 -8.43 3.44 -12.22
C PHE A 292 -7.52 3.82 -13.39
N GLU A 293 -8.12 4.07 -14.55
CA GLU A 293 -7.41 4.30 -15.81
C GLU A 293 -7.65 5.72 -16.38
N GLU A 294 -8.47 6.54 -15.73
CA GLU A 294 -8.68 7.92 -16.16
C GLU A 294 -7.36 8.69 -16.08
N PRO A 295 -6.89 9.29 -17.20
CA PRO A 295 -5.62 9.98 -17.23
C PRO A 295 -5.67 11.29 -16.46
N SER A 296 -4.55 11.64 -15.82
CA SER A 296 -4.39 12.91 -15.11
C SER A 296 -4.51 14.10 -16.05
N PRO A 297 -5.42 15.06 -15.77
CA PRO A 297 -5.52 16.29 -16.53
C PRO A 297 -4.48 17.34 -16.10
N PHE A 298 -3.81 17.14 -14.97
CA PHE A 298 -2.91 18.13 -14.37
C PHE A 298 -1.59 18.22 -15.11
N GLN A 299 -1.13 19.46 -15.31
CA GLN A 299 0.17 19.72 -15.93
C GLN A 299 1.32 19.18 -15.07
N GLY A 300 2.35 18.68 -15.72
CA GLY A 300 3.54 18.16 -15.07
C GLY A 300 3.98 16.80 -15.62
N PRO A 301 4.99 16.17 -14.99
CA PRO A 301 5.58 14.92 -15.47
C PRO A 301 4.61 13.73 -15.55
N THR A 302 3.49 13.80 -14.84
CA THR A 302 2.47 12.74 -14.78
C THR A 302 1.20 13.09 -15.57
N GLN A 303 1.20 14.18 -16.35
CA GLN A 303 0.08 14.52 -17.20
C GLN A 303 -0.20 13.41 -18.22
N GLY A 304 -1.46 13.06 -18.40
CA GLY A 304 -1.87 11.98 -19.29
C GLY A 304 -1.66 10.56 -18.75
N LEU A 305 -1.10 10.41 -17.53
CA LEU A 305 -0.95 9.12 -16.87
C LEU A 305 -2.03 8.94 -15.81
N SER A 306 -2.55 7.72 -15.67
CA SER A 306 -3.25 7.30 -14.46
C SER A 306 -2.19 6.80 -13.47
N TYR A 307 -1.66 7.71 -12.66
CA TYR A 307 -0.50 7.48 -11.81
C TYR A 307 -0.89 7.16 -10.37
N HIS A 308 0.06 6.62 -9.61
CA HIS A 308 -0.09 6.24 -8.20
C HIS A 308 -0.74 7.31 -7.34
N GLY A 309 -1.85 6.98 -6.70
CA GLY A 309 -2.61 7.88 -5.83
C GLY A 309 -3.56 8.85 -6.56
N LEU A 310 -3.60 8.85 -7.91
CA LEU A 310 -4.53 9.68 -8.66
C LEU A 310 -5.99 9.36 -8.32
N CYS A 311 -6.33 8.08 -8.16
CA CYS A 311 -7.67 7.66 -7.77
C CYS A 311 -8.12 8.30 -6.44
N ALA A 312 -7.25 8.35 -5.44
CA ALA A 312 -7.54 8.98 -4.15
C ALA A 312 -7.65 10.51 -4.28
N LEU A 313 -6.81 11.15 -5.11
CA LEU A 313 -6.88 12.57 -5.38
C LEU A 313 -8.23 12.93 -6.04
N MET A 314 -8.64 12.17 -7.05
CA MET A 314 -9.91 12.36 -7.75
C MET A 314 -11.11 12.11 -6.84
N LEU A 315 -11.03 11.09 -5.97
CA LEU A 315 -12.07 10.77 -4.99
C LEU A 315 -12.41 11.95 -4.06
N HIS A 316 -11.43 12.77 -3.69
CA HIS A 316 -11.64 13.92 -2.79
C HIS A 316 -12.34 15.11 -3.45
N LEU A 317 -12.47 15.13 -4.77
CA LEU A 317 -13.22 16.11 -5.57
C LEU A 317 -12.78 17.58 -5.45
N ASN A 318 -11.64 17.86 -4.82
CA ASN A 318 -11.20 19.24 -4.56
C ASN A 318 -10.68 19.96 -5.81
N GLU A 319 -10.30 19.23 -6.84
CA GLU A 319 -9.69 19.79 -8.06
C GLU A 319 -10.62 19.68 -9.28
N LEU A 320 -11.91 19.35 -9.07
CA LEU A 320 -12.85 19.07 -10.16
C LEU A 320 -13.02 20.25 -11.13
N ASP A 321 -13.01 21.49 -10.64
CA ASP A 321 -13.18 22.67 -11.47
C ASP A 321 -12.08 22.80 -12.54
N GLN A 322 -10.92 22.21 -12.29
CA GLN A 322 -9.78 22.19 -13.21
C GLN A 322 -9.77 20.97 -14.15
N CYS A 323 -10.73 20.05 -13.98
CA CYS A 323 -10.79 18.81 -14.74
C CYS A 323 -11.72 18.93 -15.97
N PRO A 324 -11.41 18.25 -17.08
CA PRO A 324 -12.34 18.08 -18.19
C PRO A 324 -13.54 17.22 -17.78
N GLU A 325 -14.64 17.33 -18.52
CA GLU A 325 -15.89 16.63 -18.21
C GLU A 325 -15.75 15.10 -18.07
N PRO A 326 -14.96 14.39 -18.90
CA PRO A 326 -14.75 12.96 -18.69
C PRO A 326 -14.17 12.64 -17.30
N THR A 327 -13.14 13.36 -16.88
CA THR A 327 -12.51 13.15 -15.57
C THR A 327 -13.46 13.51 -14.42
N LYS A 328 -14.27 14.58 -14.56
CA LYS A 328 -15.31 14.90 -13.57
C LYS A 328 -16.31 13.76 -13.41
N LYS A 329 -16.81 13.21 -14.52
CA LYS A 329 -17.78 12.11 -14.56
C LYS A 329 -17.25 10.89 -13.81
N VAL A 330 -16.03 10.47 -14.10
CA VAL A 330 -15.37 9.33 -13.42
C VAL A 330 -15.17 9.60 -11.93
N SER A 331 -14.67 10.79 -11.57
CA SER A 331 -14.41 11.19 -10.18
C SER A 331 -15.67 11.18 -9.33
N LEU A 332 -16.75 11.78 -9.83
CA LEU A 332 -18.06 11.82 -9.15
C LEU A 332 -18.64 10.41 -9.00
N HIS A 333 -18.55 9.59 -10.05
CA HIS A 333 -19.00 8.20 -10.00
C HIS A 333 -18.22 7.38 -8.95
N ALA A 334 -16.89 7.45 -8.96
CA ALA A 334 -16.07 6.77 -7.96
C ALA A 334 -16.41 7.24 -6.53
N ALA A 335 -16.51 8.55 -6.30
CA ALA A 335 -16.87 9.10 -4.99
C ALA A 335 -18.25 8.62 -4.51
N GLN A 336 -19.25 8.57 -5.38
CA GLN A 336 -20.57 8.04 -5.08
C GLN A 336 -20.51 6.55 -4.70
N VAL A 337 -19.77 5.75 -5.46
CA VAL A 337 -19.61 4.32 -5.20
C VAL A 337 -18.96 4.08 -3.83
N TRP A 338 -17.89 4.82 -3.50
CA TRP A 338 -17.20 4.70 -2.19
C TRP A 338 -18.13 5.09 -1.03
N ALA A 339 -18.90 6.20 -1.20
CA ALA A 339 -19.85 6.62 -0.19
C ALA A 339 -20.95 5.58 0.06
N ARG A 340 -21.54 5.02 -0.98
CA ARG A 340 -22.57 3.97 -0.88
C ARG A 340 -22.03 2.67 -0.32
N PHE A 341 -20.81 2.28 -0.69
CA PHE A 341 -20.15 1.13 -0.11
C PHE A 341 -19.94 1.29 1.41
N ALA A 342 -19.60 2.48 1.89
CA ALA A 342 -19.50 2.76 3.33
C ALA A 342 -20.86 2.61 4.04
N HIS A 343 -21.97 2.75 3.32
CA HIS A 343 -23.33 2.44 3.81
C HIS A 343 -23.72 0.96 3.72
N GLY A 344 -22.89 0.11 3.12
CA GLY A 344 -23.12 -1.33 3.00
C GLY A 344 -23.77 -1.76 1.70
N GLU A 345 -23.87 -0.84 0.71
CA GLU A 345 -24.31 -1.22 -0.63
C GLU A 345 -23.18 -1.91 -1.37
N GLN A 346 -23.49 -2.97 -2.10
CA GLN A 346 -22.51 -3.61 -2.99
C GLN A 346 -22.24 -2.70 -4.19
N PRO A 347 -20.96 -2.41 -4.50
CA PRO A 347 -20.64 -1.44 -5.54
C PRO A 347 -20.84 -2.01 -6.97
N TRP A 348 -20.59 -3.29 -7.14
CA TRP A 348 -20.82 -4.11 -8.34
C TRP A 348 -20.83 -5.59 -7.96
N GLU A 349 -20.73 -6.51 -8.91
CA GLU A 349 -20.64 -7.94 -8.62
C GLU A 349 -19.30 -8.31 -7.95
N PRO A 350 -19.29 -9.17 -6.93
CA PRO A 350 -18.04 -9.62 -6.32
C PRO A 350 -17.14 -10.37 -7.30
N TYR A 351 -15.83 -10.24 -7.13
CA TYR A 351 -14.82 -10.90 -7.97
C TYR A 351 -15.05 -12.43 -8.08
N SER A 352 -15.48 -13.07 -6.99
CA SER A 352 -15.73 -14.51 -6.93
C SER A 352 -16.83 -15.02 -7.87
N GLN A 353 -17.68 -14.14 -8.40
CA GLN A 353 -18.77 -14.58 -9.29
C GLN A 353 -18.30 -14.79 -10.73
N HIS A 354 -17.58 -13.81 -11.30
CA HIS A 354 -17.23 -13.84 -12.73
C HIS A 354 -15.78 -13.38 -13.01
N ARG A 355 -14.92 -13.22 -11.99
CA ARG A 355 -13.55 -12.72 -12.11
C ARG A 355 -13.48 -11.39 -12.87
N ARG A 356 -14.32 -10.43 -12.44
CA ARG A 356 -14.44 -9.11 -13.06
C ARG A 356 -13.94 -8.01 -12.13
N PHE A 357 -13.51 -6.92 -12.74
CA PHE A 357 -13.15 -5.69 -12.07
C PHE A 357 -13.91 -4.50 -12.66
N MET A 358 -14.10 -3.46 -11.85
CA MET A 358 -14.61 -2.18 -12.31
C MET A 358 -13.47 -1.35 -12.88
N ARG A 359 -13.57 -0.95 -14.13
CA ARG A 359 -12.64 0.01 -14.75
C ARG A 359 -13.24 1.40 -14.67
N PHE A 360 -12.51 2.34 -14.07
CA PHE A 360 -12.83 3.76 -14.01
C PHE A 360 -11.97 4.53 -15.02
N GLY A 361 -12.57 5.01 -16.11
CA GLY A 361 -11.86 5.60 -17.24
C GLY A 361 -11.37 4.52 -18.24
N PRO A 362 -10.62 4.93 -19.27
CA PRO A 362 -10.40 6.31 -19.70
C PRO A 362 -11.63 6.96 -20.35
N GLY A 363 -11.56 8.28 -20.53
CA GLY A 363 -12.55 9.01 -21.33
C GLY A 363 -13.90 9.20 -20.66
N GLY A 364 -13.99 9.11 -19.34
CA GLY A 364 -15.23 9.34 -18.60
C GLY A 364 -16.13 8.10 -18.51
N GLU A 365 -15.71 6.96 -19.03
CA GLU A 365 -16.49 5.73 -18.97
C GLU A 365 -16.11 4.90 -17.71
N SER A 366 -17.07 4.11 -17.25
CA SER A 366 -16.84 3.13 -16.18
C SER A 366 -17.65 1.88 -16.51
N GLY A 367 -17.05 0.71 -16.30
CA GLY A 367 -17.72 -0.55 -16.62
C GLY A 367 -16.99 -1.77 -16.11
N LEU A 368 -17.70 -2.91 -16.06
CA LEU A 368 -17.15 -4.19 -15.66
C LEU A 368 -16.42 -4.87 -16.80
N HIS A 369 -15.20 -5.33 -16.51
CA HIS A 369 -14.33 -6.04 -17.45
C HIS A 369 -13.88 -7.37 -16.85
N GLY A 370 -13.69 -8.37 -17.69
CA GLY A 370 -13.14 -9.67 -17.27
C GLY A 370 -11.62 -9.60 -17.11
N VAL A 371 -11.08 -10.17 -16.07
CA VAL A 371 -9.63 -10.26 -15.86
C VAL A 371 -8.95 -11.02 -17.00
N ASP A 372 -9.59 -12.10 -17.47
CA ASP A 372 -9.03 -12.94 -18.54
C ASP A 372 -9.06 -12.27 -19.94
N THR A 373 -9.83 -11.19 -20.09
CA THR A 373 -9.97 -10.43 -21.34
C THR A 373 -9.33 -9.05 -21.27
N ASP A 374 -8.67 -8.73 -20.16
CA ASP A 374 -7.99 -7.44 -19.98
C ASP A 374 -6.72 -7.37 -20.85
N THR A 375 -6.81 -6.56 -21.90
CA THR A 375 -5.67 -6.30 -22.81
C THR A 375 -4.78 -5.15 -22.35
N THR A 376 -5.20 -4.41 -21.34
CA THR A 376 -4.41 -3.29 -20.77
C THR A 376 -3.28 -3.83 -19.90
N ARG A 377 -3.43 -5.05 -19.42
CA ARG A 377 -2.42 -5.82 -18.68
C ARG A 377 -2.10 -7.07 -19.47
N PRO A 378 -0.85 -7.32 -19.81
CA PRO A 378 -0.50 -8.54 -20.49
C PRO A 378 -1.00 -9.75 -19.70
N SER A 379 -1.92 -10.51 -20.27
CA SER A 379 -2.55 -11.67 -19.63
C SER A 379 -1.56 -12.76 -19.16
N GLY A 380 -0.32 -12.73 -19.67
CA GLY A 380 0.79 -13.58 -19.25
C GLY A 380 1.34 -13.28 -17.86
N PHE A 381 1.13 -12.08 -17.31
CA PHE A 381 1.73 -11.72 -16.00
C PHE A 381 1.08 -12.44 -14.84
N HIS A 382 -0.22 -12.75 -14.90
CA HIS A 382 -0.87 -13.50 -13.85
C HIS A 382 -0.18 -14.86 -13.64
N GLY A 383 -0.04 -15.65 -14.68
CA GLY A 383 0.62 -16.96 -14.59
C GLY A 383 2.09 -16.89 -14.20
N PHE A 384 2.80 -15.84 -14.60
CA PHE A 384 4.16 -15.57 -14.15
C PHE A 384 4.20 -15.36 -12.63
N PHE A 385 3.41 -14.44 -12.09
CA PHE A 385 3.43 -14.14 -10.66
C PHE A 385 2.83 -15.24 -9.79
N GLU A 386 1.85 -15.99 -10.29
CA GLU A 386 1.31 -17.14 -9.57
C GLU A 386 2.42 -18.16 -9.25
N ARG A 387 3.40 -18.32 -10.14
CA ARG A 387 4.54 -19.23 -9.94
C ARG A 387 5.74 -18.61 -9.24
N HIS A 388 5.99 -17.31 -9.44
CA HIS A 388 7.30 -16.69 -9.18
C HIS A 388 7.21 -15.38 -8.37
N PHE A 389 6.11 -15.15 -7.67
CA PHE A 389 5.94 -13.91 -6.90
C PHE A 389 6.99 -13.71 -5.80
N PRO A 390 7.38 -14.75 -5.03
CA PRO A 390 8.43 -14.61 -4.01
C PRO A 390 9.78 -14.17 -4.59
N GLU A 391 10.15 -14.70 -5.73
CA GLU A 391 11.39 -14.34 -6.43
C GLU A 391 11.30 -12.91 -7.00
N ALA A 392 10.17 -12.58 -7.61
CA ALA A 392 9.97 -11.27 -8.21
C ALA A 392 9.99 -10.14 -7.16
N ILE A 393 9.36 -10.34 -6.00
CA ILE A 393 9.38 -9.34 -4.92
C ILE A 393 10.77 -9.26 -4.28
N GLY A 394 11.47 -10.38 -4.12
CA GLY A 394 12.86 -10.40 -3.66
C GLY A 394 13.78 -9.59 -4.58
N PHE A 395 13.63 -9.77 -5.88
CA PHE A 395 14.36 -8.99 -6.89
C PHE A 395 14.08 -7.50 -6.81
N VAL A 396 12.80 -7.09 -6.78
CA VAL A 396 12.43 -5.68 -6.70
C VAL A 396 12.96 -5.04 -5.41
N ARG A 397 12.97 -5.75 -4.30
CA ARG A 397 13.60 -5.28 -3.04
C ARG A 397 15.09 -5.07 -3.18
N ALA A 398 15.81 -6.05 -3.74
CA ALA A 398 17.25 -5.94 -3.95
C ALA A 398 17.63 -4.76 -4.87
N LEU A 399 16.76 -4.40 -5.83
CA LEU A 399 16.90 -3.17 -6.62
C LEU A 399 16.78 -1.91 -5.77
N MET A 400 15.87 -1.90 -4.81
CA MET A 400 15.64 -0.75 -3.94
C MET A 400 16.77 -0.54 -2.92
N GLU A 401 17.27 -1.62 -2.31
CA GLU A 401 18.35 -1.59 -1.32
C GLU A 401 19.71 -1.14 -1.91
N GLY A 402 19.98 -1.50 -3.15
CA GLY A 402 21.26 -1.21 -3.81
C GLY A 402 21.48 0.23 -4.30
N THR A 403 20.53 1.13 -4.06
CA THR A 403 20.57 2.53 -4.56
C THR A 403 20.71 3.57 -3.45
N GLU A 404 20.84 3.17 -2.20
CA GLU A 404 21.00 4.07 -1.05
C GLU A 404 22.48 4.38 -0.67
N THR A 405 23.46 3.98 -1.50
CA THR A 405 24.89 4.32 -1.30
C THR A 405 25.30 5.59 -2.04
#